data_c2bc2ea49313398f9218700f98dcddc8
#
_entry.id   c2bc2ea49313398f9218700f98dcddc8
#
_cell.length_a   1.000
_cell.length_b   1.000
_cell.length_c   1.000
_cell.angle_alpha   90.00
_cell.angle_beta   90.00
_cell.angle_gamma   90.00
#
_symmetry.space_group_name_H-M   'P 1'
#
loop_
_entity.id
_entity.type
_entity.pdbx_description
1 polymer ?
#
loop_
_entity_poly.entity_id
_entity_poly.type
_entity_poly.pdbx_seq_one_letter_code
_entity_poly.pdbx_strand_id
1 'polypeptide(L)'
;MPTKNIFAGFGVRSEFVNLIYNELMKREFVSYADVLALYCGRPKGYYDKMACNSEPGYGELKKAFPEVLKALEKTCPGCIEDNGLNKGKAYRYIGKDNDPLAEERKAVVQKSVEDYVAFCKASAGILPASWFSSFFENTQILLDTNRESKDGEVWICSGAEQNLTNIDLLPVFYKAIANKQVLRFNYQRFGQEPFSLVFHPQFIKEYNGRWFVFGEAERQRVGEQSSGIREPYQAYNVPLDRIVGEVSEVNDVQYIPAPKGFYQDFFNNIIGVTHEKGAKVEEVIIRTKTEYQHGLLLTKPLHHSQKETLAFGEHEDGNYGEVRLTIEPNRELRGRILLYGENLEVISPQSLREQIKDILKKQLIQYSDESKPK
;
A
#
# COMPACT_ATOMS: atom_id res chain seq x y z
N MET A 1 31.89 -26.08 5.12
CA MET A 1 30.99 -24.95 5.35
C MET A 1 29.87 -25.01 4.33
N PRO A 2 28.59 -24.90 4.69
CA PRO A 2 27.54 -24.90 3.69
C PRO A 2 27.80 -23.71 2.72
N THR A 3 27.79 -23.99 1.44
CA THR A 3 27.98 -22.99 0.40
C THR A 3 26.83 -21.99 0.47
N LYS A 4 27.17 -20.72 0.64
CA LYS A 4 26.19 -19.63 0.69
C LYS A 4 25.44 -19.58 -0.65
N ASN A 5 24.11 -19.70 -0.61
CA ASN A 5 23.27 -19.58 -1.79
C ASN A 5 23.44 -18.17 -2.39
N ILE A 6 23.82 -18.09 -3.66
CA ILE A 6 24.13 -16.81 -4.33
C ILE A 6 22.89 -15.92 -4.48
N PHE A 7 21.70 -16.50 -4.59
CA PHE A 7 20.43 -15.76 -4.70
C PHE A 7 19.91 -15.28 -3.35
N ALA A 8 20.49 -15.77 -2.23
CA ALA A 8 20.10 -15.31 -0.89
C ALA A 8 20.73 -13.95 -0.59
N GLY A 9 19.93 -12.92 -0.57
CA GLY A 9 20.36 -11.57 -0.24
C GLY A 9 19.33 -10.53 -0.65
N PHE A 10 19.56 -9.28 -0.21
CA PHE A 10 18.74 -8.13 -0.55
C PHE A 10 19.60 -7.03 -1.17
N GLY A 11 18.95 -6.13 -1.91
CA GLY A 11 19.57 -4.95 -2.49
C GLY A 11 20.29 -5.20 -3.82
N VAL A 12 21.01 -4.19 -4.25
CA VAL A 12 21.61 -4.05 -5.60
C VAL A 12 22.40 -5.28 -6.06
N ARG A 13 23.17 -5.91 -5.14
CA ARG A 13 23.94 -7.10 -5.48
C ARG A 13 23.03 -8.29 -5.89
N SER A 14 21.94 -8.51 -5.16
CA SER A 14 20.99 -9.58 -5.45
C SER A 14 20.27 -9.35 -6.80
N GLU A 15 19.98 -8.10 -7.12
CA GLU A 15 19.43 -7.73 -8.43
C GLU A 15 20.40 -8.10 -9.56
N PHE A 16 21.69 -7.78 -9.40
CA PHE A 16 22.70 -8.15 -10.37
C PHE A 16 22.86 -9.66 -10.51
N VAL A 17 22.85 -10.43 -9.42
CA VAL A 17 22.90 -11.90 -9.48
C VAL A 17 21.78 -12.45 -10.34
N ASN A 18 20.55 -11.97 -10.14
CA ASN A 18 19.39 -12.40 -10.93
C ASN A 18 19.49 -11.96 -12.39
N LEU A 19 19.90 -10.72 -12.67
CA LEU A 19 20.08 -10.22 -14.03
C LEU A 19 21.13 -11.00 -14.79
N ILE A 20 22.31 -11.21 -14.20
CA ILE A 20 23.42 -11.96 -14.81
C ILE A 20 22.97 -13.38 -15.13
N TYR A 21 22.35 -14.06 -14.14
CA TYR A 21 21.88 -15.41 -14.34
C TYR A 21 20.85 -15.51 -15.48
N ASN A 22 19.84 -14.65 -15.46
CA ASN A 22 18.80 -14.65 -16.48
C ASN A 22 19.35 -14.34 -17.89
N GLU A 23 20.31 -13.43 -18.00
CA GLU A 23 20.95 -13.13 -19.29
C GLU A 23 21.80 -14.29 -19.80
N LEU A 24 22.56 -14.96 -18.94
CA LEU A 24 23.35 -16.15 -19.31
C LEU A 24 22.46 -17.31 -19.77
N MET A 25 21.28 -17.48 -19.16
CA MET A 25 20.31 -18.52 -19.56
C MET A 25 19.73 -18.30 -20.98
N LYS A 26 19.85 -17.10 -21.55
CA LYS A 26 19.52 -16.86 -22.97
C LYS A 26 20.53 -17.45 -23.93
N ARG A 27 21.66 -17.97 -23.45
CA ARG A 27 22.73 -18.60 -24.22
C ARG A 27 23.41 -17.65 -25.21
N GLU A 28 23.38 -16.36 -24.95
CA GLU A 28 24.09 -15.31 -25.67
C GLU A 28 25.33 -14.86 -24.89
N PHE A 29 26.27 -14.23 -25.55
CA PHE A 29 27.39 -13.59 -24.86
C PHE A 29 26.92 -12.38 -24.07
N VAL A 30 27.30 -12.33 -22.80
CA VAL A 30 26.91 -11.29 -21.83
C VAL A 30 28.16 -10.70 -21.22
N SER A 31 28.33 -9.39 -21.34
CA SER A 31 29.40 -8.63 -20.73
C SER A 31 28.93 -7.88 -19.47
N TYR A 32 29.90 -7.37 -18.68
CA TYR A 32 29.60 -6.46 -17.56
C TYR A 32 28.86 -5.21 -18.04
N ALA A 33 29.22 -4.70 -19.24
CA ALA A 33 28.58 -3.53 -19.82
C ALA A 33 27.12 -3.77 -20.17
N ASP A 34 26.79 -4.95 -20.70
CA ASP A 34 25.40 -5.34 -21.03
C ASP A 34 24.53 -5.40 -19.80
N VAL A 35 25.01 -6.08 -18.75
CA VAL A 35 24.25 -6.20 -17.48
C VAL A 35 24.03 -4.86 -16.82
N LEU A 36 25.04 -3.98 -16.83
CA LEU A 36 24.92 -2.63 -16.30
C LEU A 36 23.93 -1.78 -17.09
N ALA A 37 23.96 -1.91 -18.42
CA ALA A 37 22.99 -1.22 -19.29
C ALA A 37 21.56 -1.62 -18.96
N LEU A 38 21.30 -2.92 -18.84
CA LEU A 38 19.98 -3.42 -18.45
C LEU A 38 19.55 -2.93 -17.06
N TYR A 39 20.44 -2.96 -16.09
CA TYR A 39 20.16 -2.45 -14.73
C TYR A 39 19.78 -0.97 -14.73
N CYS A 40 20.46 -0.17 -15.57
CA CYS A 40 20.18 1.26 -15.73
C CYS A 40 19.00 1.56 -16.70
N GLY A 41 18.27 0.54 -17.17
CA GLY A 41 17.18 0.72 -18.15
C GLY A 41 17.66 1.20 -19.51
N ARG A 42 18.90 0.86 -19.92
CA ARG A 42 19.52 1.19 -21.19
C ARG A 42 19.57 -0.02 -22.13
N PRO A 43 19.63 0.18 -23.46
CA PRO A 43 19.78 -0.93 -24.40
C PRO A 43 21.15 -1.61 -24.29
N LYS A 44 21.25 -2.90 -24.64
CA LYS A 44 22.54 -3.59 -24.80
C LYS A 44 23.47 -2.80 -25.74
N GLY A 45 24.77 -2.81 -25.43
CA GLY A 45 25.77 -2.06 -26.22
C GLY A 45 25.87 -0.56 -25.88
N TYR A 46 25.05 -0.05 -24.98
CA TYR A 46 25.10 1.37 -24.59
C TYR A 46 26.48 1.81 -24.07
N TYR A 47 27.16 0.95 -23.31
CA TYR A 47 28.47 1.22 -22.74
C TYR A 47 29.65 0.72 -23.58
N ASP A 48 29.45 0.19 -24.78
CA ASP A 48 30.55 -0.36 -25.59
C ASP A 48 31.65 0.67 -25.90
N LYS A 49 31.28 1.93 -25.95
CA LYS A 49 32.19 3.06 -26.26
C LYS A 49 32.39 4.02 -25.07
N MET A 50 31.81 3.73 -23.92
CA MET A 50 31.83 4.60 -22.75
C MET A 50 32.39 3.87 -21.52
N ALA A 51 33.08 4.64 -20.63
CA ALA A 51 33.51 4.10 -19.36
C ALA A 51 32.30 3.92 -18.43
N CYS A 52 32.09 2.70 -17.96
CA CYS A 52 30.98 2.35 -17.05
C CYS A 52 31.38 2.33 -15.56
N ASN A 53 32.65 2.58 -15.24
CA ASN A 53 33.21 2.40 -13.88
C ASN A 53 32.64 3.38 -12.84
N SER A 54 32.12 4.52 -13.28
CA SER A 54 31.52 5.56 -12.43
C SER A 54 30.00 5.41 -12.25
N GLU A 55 29.39 4.45 -12.94
CA GLU A 55 27.94 4.26 -12.85
C GLU A 55 27.52 3.65 -11.50
N PRO A 56 26.36 4.05 -10.98
CA PRO A 56 25.81 3.48 -9.76
C PRO A 56 25.67 1.95 -9.86
N GLY A 57 26.11 1.21 -8.86
CA GLY A 57 26.02 -0.25 -8.81
C GLY A 57 27.18 -1.01 -9.47
N TYR A 58 28.08 -0.36 -10.24
CA TYR A 58 29.18 -1.06 -10.91
C TYR A 58 30.07 -1.85 -9.95
N GLY A 59 30.32 -1.34 -8.74
CA GLY A 59 31.08 -2.04 -7.71
C GLY A 59 30.44 -3.35 -7.26
N GLU A 60 29.11 -3.39 -7.15
CA GLU A 60 28.37 -4.59 -6.78
C GLU A 60 28.25 -5.57 -7.94
N LEU A 61 28.11 -5.08 -9.17
CA LEU A 61 28.17 -5.89 -10.38
C LEU A 61 29.49 -6.65 -10.49
N LYS A 62 30.63 -5.99 -10.22
CA LYS A 62 31.97 -6.64 -10.23
C LYS A 62 32.12 -7.76 -9.22
N LYS A 63 31.37 -7.72 -8.12
CA LYS A 63 31.32 -8.81 -7.13
C LYS A 63 30.36 -9.91 -7.56
N ALA A 64 29.19 -9.56 -8.05
CA ALA A 64 28.12 -10.50 -8.42
C ALA A 64 28.49 -11.36 -9.63
N PHE A 65 29.10 -10.80 -10.66
CA PHE A 65 29.38 -11.49 -11.90
C PHE A 65 30.28 -12.75 -11.71
N PRO A 66 31.45 -12.65 -11.05
CA PRO A 66 32.28 -13.85 -10.78
C PRO A 66 31.60 -14.89 -9.89
N GLU A 67 30.71 -14.45 -8.97
CA GLU A 67 29.98 -15.38 -8.11
C GLU A 67 28.99 -16.23 -8.91
N VAL A 68 28.25 -15.64 -9.84
CA VAL A 68 27.32 -16.37 -10.71
C VAL A 68 28.08 -17.35 -11.59
N LEU A 69 29.17 -16.91 -12.23
CA LEU A 69 30.00 -17.81 -13.05
C LEU A 69 30.55 -18.97 -12.22
N LYS A 70 31.08 -18.72 -11.03
CA LYS A 70 31.60 -19.74 -10.13
C LYS A 70 30.53 -20.73 -9.67
N ALA A 71 29.30 -20.25 -9.41
CA ALA A 71 28.20 -21.09 -9.02
C ALA A 71 27.79 -22.02 -10.16
N LEU A 72 27.69 -21.50 -11.40
CA LEU A 72 27.39 -22.28 -12.59
C LEU A 72 28.48 -23.34 -12.88
N GLU A 73 29.73 -22.94 -12.86
CA GLU A 73 30.86 -23.88 -13.05
C GLU A 73 30.92 -24.96 -11.97
N LYS A 74 30.53 -24.65 -10.75
CA LYS A 74 30.49 -25.65 -9.67
C LYS A 74 29.39 -26.69 -9.89
N THR A 75 28.22 -26.26 -10.36
CA THR A 75 27.06 -27.14 -10.59
C THR A 75 27.17 -27.88 -11.92
N CYS A 76 27.73 -27.25 -12.94
CA CYS A 76 27.87 -27.76 -14.28
C CYS A 76 29.28 -27.40 -14.82
N PRO A 77 30.32 -28.22 -14.53
CA PRO A 77 31.69 -27.93 -14.97
C PRO A 77 31.81 -27.80 -16.49
N GLY A 78 32.51 -26.75 -16.95
CA GLY A 78 32.70 -26.47 -18.38
C GLY A 78 31.45 -25.91 -19.07
N CYS A 79 30.49 -25.41 -18.31
CA CYS A 79 29.25 -24.81 -18.86
C CYS A 79 29.38 -23.36 -19.27
N ILE A 80 30.49 -22.69 -18.98
CA ILE A 80 30.73 -21.30 -19.31
C ILE A 80 31.81 -21.21 -20.40
N GLU A 81 31.47 -20.52 -21.47
CA GLU A 81 32.41 -20.14 -22.54
C GLU A 81 32.66 -18.62 -22.47
N ASP A 82 33.91 -18.22 -22.61
CA ASP A 82 34.24 -16.81 -22.78
C ASP A 82 34.54 -16.49 -24.27
N ASN A 83 34.40 -15.22 -24.63
CA ASN A 83 34.60 -14.76 -26.01
C ASN A 83 36.09 -14.67 -26.44
N GLY A 84 37.02 -15.05 -25.60
CA GLY A 84 38.46 -14.99 -25.88
C GLY A 84 39.07 -13.58 -25.92
N LEU A 85 38.33 -12.53 -25.61
CA LEU A 85 38.79 -11.16 -25.67
C LEU A 85 39.29 -10.64 -24.31
N ASN A 86 40.41 -9.91 -24.32
CA ASN A 86 40.94 -9.27 -23.11
C ASN A 86 40.17 -7.96 -22.77
N LYS A 87 39.70 -7.22 -23.77
CA LYS A 87 38.84 -6.06 -23.62
C LYS A 87 37.43 -6.40 -24.12
N GLY A 88 36.39 -6.04 -23.39
CA GLY A 88 35.03 -6.42 -23.71
C GLY A 88 34.77 -7.92 -23.46
N LYS A 89 35.37 -8.48 -22.41
CA LYS A 89 35.19 -9.86 -22.02
C LYS A 89 33.71 -10.16 -21.75
N ALA A 90 33.18 -11.15 -22.42
CA ALA A 90 31.81 -11.60 -22.32
C ALA A 90 31.77 -13.11 -22.13
N TYR A 91 30.71 -13.60 -21.49
CA TYR A 91 30.53 -14.99 -21.12
C TYR A 91 29.20 -15.51 -21.65
N ARG A 92 29.14 -16.76 -22.03
CA ARG A 92 27.96 -17.46 -22.49
C ARG A 92 27.79 -18.78 -21.76
N TYR A 93 26.54 -19.09 -21.39
CA TYR A 93 26.20 -20.40 -20.88
C TYR A 93 25.99 -21.40 -22.00
N ILE A 94 26.72 -22.54 -21.99
CA ILE A 94 26.68 -23.62 -23.01
C ILE A 94 26.24 -24.96 -22.41
N GLY A 95 25.87 -25.02 -21.14
CA GLY A 95 25.40 -26.21 -20.46
C GLY A 95 24.12 -26.78 -21.09
N LYS A 96 23.85 -28.06 -20.83
CA LYS A 96 22.67 -28.78 -21.37
C LYS A 96 21.39 -28.44 -20.61
N ASP A 97 21.50 -28.17 -19.32
CA ASP A 97 20.37 -27.81 -18.47
C ASP A 97 19.91 -26.37 -18.76
N ASN A 98 18.62 -26.14 -18.75
CA ASN A 98 18.05 -24.83 -19.00
C ASN A 98 17.96 -23.96 -17.75
N ASP A 99 18.02 -24.53 -16.56
CA ASP A 99 18.03 -23.83 -15.26
C ASP A 99 18.86 -24.62 -14.22
N PRO A 100 20.20 -24.63 -14.37
CA PRO A 100 21.09 -25.48 -13.54
C PRO A 100 21.09 -25.07 -12.04
N LEU A 101 20.62 -23.89 -11.68
CA LEU A 101 20.51 -23.42 -10.29
C LEU A 101 19.05 -23.30 -9.84
N ALA A 102 18.13 -24.06 -10.46
CA ALA A 102 16.70 -24.02 -10.14
C ALA A 102 16.42 -24.31 -8.67
N GLU A 103 17.08 -25.32 -8.10
CA GLU A 103 16.88 -25.72 -6.70
C GLU A 103 17.37 -24.64 -5.72
N GLU A 104 18.50 -23.98 -5.99
CA GLU A 104 18.98 -22.85 -5.18
C GLU A 104 18.04 -21.66 -5.24
N ARG A 105 17.48 -21.36 -6.42
CA ARG A 105 16.47 -20.29 -6.60
C ARG A 105 15.19 -20.64 -5.88
N LYS A 106 14.69 -21.85 -6.03
CA LYS A 106 13.49 -22.35 -5.36
C LYS A 106 13.63 -22.27 -3.84
N ALA A 107 14.76 -22.69 -3.28
CA ALA A 107 15.03 -22.60 -1.85
C ALA A 107 15.00 -21.16 -1.31
N VAL A 108 15.48 -20.17 -2.08
CA VAL A 108 15.40 -18.75 -1.68
C VAL A 108 13.98 -18.25 -1.72
N VAL A 109 13.22 -18.56 -2.78
CA VAL A 109 11.81 -18.18 -2.89
C VAL A 109 11.02 -18.80 -1.74
N GLN A 110 11.22 -20.08 -1.47
CA GLN A 110 10.58 -20.79 -0.37
C GLN A 110 10.87 -20.12 0.98
N LYS A 111 12.15 -19.83 1.25
CA LYS A 111 12.52 -19.13 2.49
C LYS A 111 11.91 -17.74 2.57
N SER A 112 11.88 -16.98 1.48
CA SER A 112 11.25 -15.64 1.46
C SER A 112 9.75 -15.72 1.74
N VAL A 113 9.07 -16.74 1.25
CA VAL A 113 7.65 -16.99 1.56
C VAL A 113 7.49 -17.35 3.04
N GLU A 114 8.35 -18.23 3.59
CA GLU A 114 8.33 -18.59 5.02
C GLU A 114 8.55 -17.35 5.91
N ASP A 115 9.54 -16.51 5.58
CA ASP A 115 9.84 -15.28 6.32
C ASP A 115 8.66 -14.28 6.24
N TYR A 116 8.02 -14.16 5.07
CA TYR A 116 6.83 -13.32 4.89
C TYR A 116 5.64 -13.84 5.69
N VAL A 117 5.40 -15.15 5.67
CA VAL A 117 4.36 -15.80 6.48
C VAL A 117 4.59 -15.58 7.97
N ALA A 118 5.83 -15.72 8.43
CA ALA A 118 6.19 -15.45 9.81
C ALA A 118 5.96 -13.97 10.19
N PHE A 119 6.35 -13.04 9.32
CA PHE A 119 6.08 -11.62 9.50
C PHE A 119 4.58 -11.32 9.59
N CYS A 120 3.78 -11.88 8.70
CA CYS A 120 2.33 -11.70 8.72
C CYS A 120 1.69 -12.24 10.01
N LYS A 121 2.14 -13.41 10.50
CA LYS A 121 1.71 -13.97 11.80
C LYS A 121 2.11 -13.07 12.97
N ALA A 122 3.32 -12.54 12.97
CA ALA A 122 3.80 -11.62 14.00
C ALA A 122 3.12 -10.24 13.95
N SER A 123 2.55 -9.89 12.81
CA SER A 123 1.84 -8.62 12.58
C SER A 123 0.32 -8.77 12.76
N ALA A 124 -0.13 -9.73 13.55
CA ALA A 124 -1.54 -9.93 13.84
C ALA A 124 -2.17 -8.63 14.38
N GLY A 125 -3.29 -8.23 13.77
CA GLY A 125 -3.98 -6.97 14.09
C GLY A 125 -3.69 -5.78 13.15
N ILE A 126 -2.67 -5.85 12.29
CA ILE A 126 -2.49 -4.86 11.22
C ILE A 126 -3.41 -5.19 10.04
N LEU A 127 -3.50 -6.47 9.71
CA LEU A 127 -4.40 -6.99 8.67
C LEU A 127 -5.24 -8.12 9.27
N PRO A 128 -6.47 -8.35 8.77
CA PRO A 128 -7.34 -9.41 9.29
C PRO A 128 -6.66 -10.78 9.18
N ALA A 129 -6.59 -11.52 10.27
CA ALA A 129 -6.01 -12.86 10.29
C ALA A 129 -6.69 -13.81 9.29
N SER A 130 -8.01 -13.68 9.11
CA SER A 130 -8.79 -14.43 8.13
C SER A 130 -8.37 -14.19 6.68
N TRP A 131 -7.84 -13.03 6.37
CA TRP A 131 -7.33 -12.75 5.02
C TRP A 131 -6.12 -13.63 4.67
N PHE A 132 -5.32 -13.95 5.66
CA PHE A 132 -4.15 -14.79 5.47
C PHE A 132 -4.42 -16.29 5.67
N SER A 133 -5.51 -16.68 6.34
CA SER A 133 -5.78 -18.09 6.63
C SER A 133 -5.80 -18.95 5.36
N SER A 134 -6.55 -18.55 4.34
CA SER A 134 -6.58 -19.27 3.07
C SER A 134 -5.26 -19.23 2.29
N PHE A 135 -4.50 -18.14 2.42
CA PHE A 135 -3.15 -18.04 1.87
C PHE A 135 -2.18 -18.98 2.61
N PHE A 136 -2.25 -19.02 3.94
CA PHE A 136 -1.43 -19.91 4.76
C PHE A 136 -1.76 -21.38 4.53
N GLU A 137 -3.04 -21.74 4.43
CA GLU A 137 -3.46 -23.11 4.12
C GLU A 137 -2.93 -23.56 2.76
N ASN A 138 -3.09 -22.73 1.73
CA ASN A 138 -2.60 -23.03 0.39
C ASN A 138 -1.05 -23.02 0.29
N THR A 139 -0.36 -22.17 1.05
CA THR A 139 1.10 -22.12 1.07
C THR A 139 1.69 -23.27 1.88
N GLN A 140 1.05 -23.73 2.93
CA GLN A 140 1.47 -24.92 3.66
C GLN A 140 1.44 -26.18 2.79
N ILE A 141 0.43 -26.31 1.92
CA ILE A 141 0.35 -27.39 0.92
C ILE A 141 1.54 -27.32 -0.06
N LEU A 142 1.97 -26.13 -0.46
CA LEU A 142 3.09 -25.93 -1.39
C LEU A 142 4.47 -26.10 -0.74
N LEU A 143 4.58 -25.80 0.55
CA LEU A 143 5.86 -25.73 1.24
C LEU A 143 6.21 -27.01 2.00
N ASP A 144 5.28 -27.97 2.11
CA ASP A 144 5.47 -29.26 2.86
C ASP A 144 6.12 -29.05 4.24
N THR A 145 5.75 -27.95 4.91
CA THR A 145 6.35 -27.56 6.17
C THR A 145 5.53 -28.06 7.34
N ASN A 146 5.88 -29.24 7.84
CA ASN A 146 5.51 -29.74 9.18
C ASN A 146 6.23 -28.95 10.30
N ARG A 147 6.43 -27.65 10.15
CA ARG A 147 6.89 -26.80 11.25
C ARG A 147 5.68 -26.32 12.03
N GLU A 148 5.42 -26.99 13.14
CA GLU A 148 4.62 -26.42 14.23
C GLU A 148 5.13 -25.00 14.49
N SER A 149 4.30 -24.01 14.16
CA SER A 149 4.56 -22.64 14.60
C SER A 149 4.60 -22.70 16.13
N LYS A 150 5.76 -22.43 16.73
CA LYS A 150 5.82 -22.06 18.14
C LYS A 150 4.73 -21.03 18.36
N ASP A 151 3.89 -21.21 19.38
CA ASP A 151 2.81 -20.32 19.76
C ASP A 151 3.27 -18.89 19.58
N GLY A 152 2.68 -18.20 18.57
CA GLY A 152 3.24 -16.99 18.04
C GLY A 152 3.08 -15.86 19.04
N GLU A 153 4.17 -15.47 19.69
CA GLU A 153 4.23 -14.17 20.34
C GLU A 153 3.95 -13.10 19.29
N VAL A 154 2.97 -12.26 19.54
CA VAL A 154 2.64 -11.11 18.69
C VAL A 154 3.64 -10.00 19.01
N TRP A 155 4.57 -9.75 18.10
CA TRP A 155 5.61 -8.72 18.27
C TRP A 155 5.25 -7.39 17.62
N ILE A 156 4.27 -7.39 16.74
CA ILE A 156 3.83 -6.20 16.00
C ILE A 156 2.32 -6.10 16.13
N CYS A 157 1.84 -5.00 16.68
CA CYS A 157 0.41 -4.70 16.76
C CYS A 157 0.12 -3.31 16.20
N SER A 158 -1.08 -3.13 15.68
CA SER A 158 -1.61 -1.82 15.34
C SER A 158 -2.52 -1.32 16.45
N GLY A 159 -2.72 0.00 16.53
CA GLY A 159 -3.72 0.59 17.43
C GLY A 159 -5.17 0.41 16.95
N ALA A 160 -5.40 -0.33 15.86
CA ALA A 160 -6.73 -0.63 15.36
C ALA A 160 -7.34 -1.79 16.15
N GLU A 161 -8.65 -1.71 16.42
CA GLU A 161 -9.41 -2.80 17.01
C GLU A 161 -9.38 -4.02 16.08
N GLN A 162 -9.09 -5.19 16.66
CA GLN A 162 -8.98 -6.44 15.89
C GLN A 162 -10.34 -7.07 15.55
N ASN A 163 -11.36 -6.79 16.37
CA ASN A 163 -12.70 -7.37 16.25
C ASN A 163 -13.65 -6.42 15.50
N LEU A 164 -13.28 -6.06 14.28
CA LEU A 164 -14.14 -5.23 13.43
C LEU A 164 -15.29 -6.08 12.85
N THR A 165 -16.50 -5.55 12.95
CA THR A 165 -17.69 -6.20 12.37
C THR A 165 -17.50 -6.40 10.86
N ASN A 166 -17.76 -7.61 10.37
CA ASN A 166 -17.68 -7.99 8.95
C ASN A 166 -16.29 -7.87 8.32
N ILE A 167 -15.23 -7.87 9.13
CA ILE A 167 -13.86 -7.81 8.59
C ILE A 167 -13.56 -9.00 7.65
N ASP A 168 -14.20 -10.15 7.89
CA ASP A 168 -14.08 -11.36 7.08
C ASP A 168 -14.60 -11.20 5.64
N LEU A 169 -15.37 -10.14 5.36
CA LEU A 169 -15.80 -9.80 4.02
C LEU A 169 -14.69 -9.13 3.19
N LEU A 170 -13.62 -8.64 3.81
CA LEU A 170 -12.54 -7.96 3.11
C LEU A 170 -11.93 -8.81 1.98
N PRO A 171 -11.59 -10.10 2.18
CA PRO A 171 -11.14 -10.98 1.10
C PRO A 171 -12.16 -11.17 -0.02
N VAL A 172 -13.46 -11.20 0.32
CA VAL A 172 -14.55 -11.35 -0.67
C VAL A 172 -14.55 -10.15 -1.61
N PHE A 173 -14.52 -8.94 -1.06
CA PHE A 173 -14.48 -7.72 -1.86
C PHE A 173 -13.19 -7.57 -2.65
N TYR A 174 -12.04 -7.94 -2.07
CA TYR A 174 -10.77 -7.96 -2.80
C TYR A 174 -10.83 -8.87 -4.03
N LYS A 175 -11.31 -10.12 -3.86
CA LYS A 175 -11.47 -11.07 -4.98
C LYS A 175 -12.45 -10.55 -6.02
N ALA A 176 -13.55 -9.93 -5.60
CA ALA A 176 -14.53 -9.37 -6.51
C ALA A 176 -13.95 -8.22 -7.35
N ILE A 177 -13.12 -7.34 -6.77
CA ILE A 177 -12.40 -6.30 -7.52
C ILE A 177 -11.42 -6.91 -8.51
N ALA A 178 -10.60 -7.86 -8.07
CA ALA A 178 -9.59 -8.51 -8.91
C ALA A 178 -10.21 -9.24 -10.12
N ASN A 179 -11.36 -9.91 -9.90
CA ASN A 179 -12.06 -10.71 -10.91
C ASN A 179 -13.15 -9.92 -11.65
N LYS A 180 -13.35 -8.63 -11.34
CA LYS A 180 -14.42 -7.80 -11.90
C LYS A 180 -15.82 -8.41 -11.72
N GLN A 181 -16.10 -8.88 -10.50
CA GLN A 181 -17.36 -9.51 -10.12
C GLN A 181 -18.31 -8.48 -9.52
N VAL A 182 -19.61 -8.64 -9.84
CA VAL A 182 -20.70 -7.85 -9.25
C VAL A 182 -21.23 -8.60 -8.04
N LEU A 183 -21.48 -7.89 -6.95
CA LEU A 183 -21.96 -8.48 -5.70
C LEU A 183 -23.33 -7.94 -5.32
N ARG A 184 -24.14 -8.80 -4.67
CA ARG A 184 -25.42 -8.43 -4.04
C ARG A 184 -25.33 -8.67 -2.55
N PHE A 185 -25.76 -7.67 -1.77
CA PHE A 185 -25.86 -7.76 -0.31
C PHE A 185 -26.87 -6.76 0.23
N ASN A 186 -27.28 -6.93 1.47
CA ASN A 186 -28.08 -5.95 2.18
C ASN A 186 -27.16 -4.94 2.89
N TYR A 187 -27.49 -3.65 2.75
CA TYR A 187 -26.78 -2.54 3.38
C TYR A 187 -27.71 -1.81 4.33
N GLN A 188 -27.28 -1.59 5.56
CA GLN A 188 -28.06 -0.91 6.59
C GLN A 188 -27.37 0.38 7.04
N ARG A 189 -28.06 1.50 6.91
CA ARG A 189 -27.66 2.75 7.57
C ARG A 189 -28.12 2.71 9.01
N PHE A 190 -27.33 3.30 9.91
CA PHE A 190 -27.72 3.38 11.31
C PHE A 190 -29.10 4.04 11.46
N GLY A 191 -30.00 3.39 12.23
CA GLY A 191 -31.36 3.85 12.42
C GLY A 191 -32.30 3.72 11.24
N GLN A 192 -31.94 2.96 10.20
CA GLN A 192 -32.78 2.73 9.01
C GLN A 192 -32.91 1.22 8.75
N GLU A 193 -33.96 0.84 8.04
CA GLU A 193 -34.14 -0.54 7.58
C GLU A 193 -33.08 -0.91 6.52
N PRO A 194 -32.64 -2.17 6.49
CA PRO A 194 -31.74 -2.67 5.47
C PRO A 194 -32.38 -2.59 4.07
N PHE A 195 -31.56 -2.36 3.06
CA PHE A 195 -31.98 -2.42 1.66
C PHE A 195 -30.93 -3.15 0.81
N SER A 196 -31.41 -3.81 -0.25
CA SER A 196 -30.54 -4.55 -1.15
C SER A 196 -29.76 -3.61 -2.07
N LEU A 197 -28.47 -3.91 -2.25
CA LEU A 197 -27.58 -3.29 -3.22
C LEU A 197 -27.06 -4.33 -4.20
N VAL A 198 -27.09 -4.00 -5.49
CA VAL A 198 -26.21 -4.60 -6.49
C VAL A 198 -25.03 -3.66 -6.64
N PHE A 199 -23.82 -4.18 -6.39
CA PHE A 199 -22.64 -3.37 -6.17
C PHE A 199 -21.48 -3.85 -7.03
N HIS A 200 -20.79 -2.91 -7.68
CA HIS A 200 -19.61 -3.12 -8.49
C HIS A 200 -18.40 -2.63 -7.68
N PRO A 201 -17.76 -3.48 -6.86
CA PRO A 201 -16.66 -3.06 -5.99
C PRO A 201 -15.44 -2.71 -6.83
N GLN A 202 -14.78 -1.58 -6.53
CA GLN A 202 -13.71 -1.05 -7.37
C GLN A 202 -12.46 -0.64 -6.58
N PHE A 203 -12.63 -0.27 -5.31
CA PHE A 203 -11.52 0.18 -4.47
C PHE A 203 -11.80 -0.10 -3.00
N ILE A 204 -10.75 -0.44 -2.24
CA ILE A 204 -10.84 -0.66 -0.80
C ILE A 204 -9.93 0.35 -0.10
N LYS A 205 -10.44 0.99 0.96
CA LYS A 205 -9.68 1.93 1.77
C LYS A 205 -9.91 1.69 3.26
N GLU A 206 -8.83 1.61 4.01
CA GLU A 206 -8.86 1.73 5.46
C GLU A 206 -8.76 3.21 5.86
N TYR A 207 -9.57 3.61 6.83
CA TYR A 207 -9.44 4.91 7.49
C TYR A 207 -9.89 4.83 8.93
N ASN A 208 -9.02 5.23 9.85
CA ASN A 208 -9.26 5.31 11.29
C ASN A 208 -9.78 4.00 11.88
N GLY A 209 -9.14 2.88 11.54
CA GLY A 209 -9.49 1.53 11.99
C GLY A 209 -10.73 0.94 11.34
N ARG A 210 -11.31 1.58 10.32
CA ARG A 210 -12.54 1.14 9.66
C ARG A 210 -12.31 0.92 8.17
N TRP A 211 -12.86 -0.16 7.63
CA TRP A 211 -12.71 -0.53 6.24
C TRP A 211 -13.91 -0.11 5.39
N PHE A 212 -13.62 0.42 4.22
CA PHE A 212 -14.60 0.92 3.27
C PHE A 212 -14.35 0.33 1.91
N VAL A 213 -15.42 -0.08 1.23
CA VAL A 213 -15.38 -0.46 -0.18
C VAL A 213 -16.07 0.64 -0.99
N PHE A 214 -15.40 1.08 -2.02
CA PHE A 214 -15.92 2.04 -2.98
C PHE A 214 -16.26 1.36 -4.29
N GLY A 215 -17.31 1.84 -4.94
CA GLY A 215 -17.74 1.28 -6.21
C GLY A 215 -18.98 1.95 -6.75
N GLU A 216 -19.53 1.42 -7.82
CA GLU A 216 -20.85 1.80 -8.33
C GLU A 216 -21.93 0.95 -7.67
N ALA A 217 -23.08 1.56 -7.39
CA ALA A 217 -24.19 0.88 -6.74
C ALA A 217 -25.49 1.08 -7.53
N GLU A 218 -26.08 0.00 -7.96
CA GLU A 218 -27.45 0.00 -8.46
C GLU A 218 -28.42 -0.15 -7.28
N ARG A 219 -29.21 0.87 -7.04
CA ARG A 219 -30.30 0.79 -6.07
C ARG A 219 -31.52 0.19 -6.74
N GLN A 220 -31.93 -0.98 -6.30
CA GLN A 220 -33.29 -1.44 -6.56
C GLN A 220 -34.26 -0.63 -5.68
N ARG A 221 -34.72 0.52 -6.18
CA ARG A 221 -35.97 1.11 -5.67
C ARG A 221 -37.09 0.29 -6.23
N VAL A 222 -37.99 -0.17 -5.36
CA VAL A 222 -39.25 -0.80 -5.79
C VAL A 222 -39.96 0.18 -6.73
N GLY A 223 -39.96 -0.15 -8.05
CA GLY A 223 -40.67 0.62 -9.09
C GLY A 223 -39.83 1.54 -9.99
N GLU A 224 -38.54 1.71 -9.80
CA GLU A 224 -37.69 2.49 -10.70
C GLU A 224 -36.52 1.66 -11.22
N GLN A 225 -36.50 1.35 -12.50
CA GLN A 225 -35.32 0.91 -13.22
C GLN A 225 -34.47 2.14 -13.54
N SER A 226 -33.43 2.42 -12.78
CA SER A 226 -32.40 3.37 -13.18
C SER A 226 -31.17 2.60 -13.65
N SER A 227 -31.17 2.22 -14.91
CA SER A 227 -29.98 1.75 -15.61
C SER A 227 -29.27 2.96 -16.23
N GLY A 228 -28.11 3.33 -15.68
CA GLY A 228 -27.27 4.36 -16.27
C GLY A 228 -26.15 4.76 -15.35
N ILE A 229 -24.92 4.81 -15.90
CA ILE A 229 -23.76 5.44 -15.25
C ILE A 229 -24.15 6.89 -14.97
N ARG A 230 -24.03 7.32 -13.71
CA ARG A 230 -24.27 8.73 -13.36
C ARG A 230 -23.14 9.58 -13.92
N GLU A 231 -23.49 10.58 -14.68
CA GLU A 231 -22.54 11.61 -15.10
C GLU A 231 -22.76 12.89 -14.26
N PRO A 232 -21.73 13.44 -13.59
CA PRO A 232 -20.37 12.85 -13.45
C PRO A 232 -20.35 11.62 -12.56
N TYR A 233 -19.40 10.70 -12.81
CA TYR A 233 -19.21 9.47 -12.05
C TYR A 233 -19.04 9.76 -10.56
N GLN A 234 -19.80 9.05 -9.72
CA GLN A 234 -19.76 9.20 -8.27
C GLN A 234 -19.60 7.84 -7.60
N ALA A 235 -18.49 7.63 -6.90
CA ALA A 235 -18.29 6.43 -6.12
C ALA A 235 -19.26 6.34 -4.93
N TYR A 236 -19.89 5.18 -4.79
CA TYR A 236 -20.65 4.84 -3.60
C TYR A 236 -19.70 4.29 -2.52
N ASN A 237 -19.87 4.75 -1.28
CA ASN A 237 -19.03 4.36 -0.14
C ASN A 237 -19.80 3.38 0.75
N VAL A 238 -19.28 2.16 0.87
CA VAL A 238 -19.86 1.09 1.70
C VAL A 238 -18.87 0.73 2.82
N PRO A 239 -19.11 1.17 4.07
CA PRO A 239 -18.42 0.62 5.23
C PRO A 239 -18.79 -0.84 5.42
N LEU A 240 -17.80 -1.73 5.61
CA LEU A 240 -18.02 -3.17 5.76
C LEU A 240 -18.94 -3.51 6.94
N ASP A 241 -18.80 -2.81 8.05
CA ASP A 241 -19.59 -2.99 9.27
C ASP A 241 -21.10 -2.69 9.12
N ARG A 242 -21.52 -2.19 7.97
CA ARG A 242 -22.92 -1.92 7.64
C ARG A 242 -23.55 -2.91 6.66
N ILE A 243 -22.82 -3.95 6.29
CA ILE A 243 -23.33 -5.03 5.48
C ILE A 243 -24.06 -6.01 6.38
N VAL A 244 -25.27 -6.43 5.99
CA VAL A 244 -26.12 -7.31 6.78
C VAL A 244 -26.42 -8.57 5.98
N GLY A 245 -26.24 -9.73 6.61
CA GLY A 245 -26.49 -11.02 5.99
C GLY A 245 -25.40 -11.44 5.00
N GLU A 246 -25.77 -12.27 4.04
CA GLU A 246 -24.83 -12.87 3.10
C GLU A 246 -24.50 -11.94 1.92
N VAL A 247 -23.29 -12.09 1.41
CA VAL A 247 -22.82 -11.47 0.16
C VAL A 247 -22.80 -12.54 -0.92
N SER A 248 -23.49 -12.30 -2.04
CA SER A 248 -23.57 -13.23 -3.16
C SER A 248 -23.09 -12.59 -4.46
N GLU A 249 -22.55 -13.39 -5.36
CA GLU A 249 -22.18 -12.95 -6.72
C GLU A 249 -23.41 -12.83 -7.61
N VAL A 250 -23.38 -11.84 -8.51
CA VAL A 250 -24.41 -11.59 -9.53
C VAL A 250 -23.80 -11.78 -10.90
N ASN A 251 -24.22 -12.82 -11.63
CA ASN A 251 -23.62 -13.21 -12.90
C ASN A 251 -24.32 -12.64 -14.14
N ASP A 252 -25.53 -12.11 -13.99
CA ASP A 252 -26.37 -11.56 -15.05
C ASP A 252 -26.23 -10.03 -15.25
N VAL A 253 -25.33 -9.40 -14.49
CA VAL A 253 -25.04 -7.97 -14.55
C VAL A 253 -23.60 -7.73 -14.98
N GLN A 254 -23.42 -6.90 -16.00
CA GLN A 254 -22.09 -6.52 -16.46
C GLN A 254 -21.37 -5.61 -15.46
N TYR A 255 -20.13 -5.95 -15.11
CA TYR A 255 -19.33 -5.14 -14.19
C TYR A 255 -19.01 -3.74 -14.77
N ILE A 256 -19.20 -2.70 -13.95
CA ILE A 256 -18.91 -1.31 -14.26
C ILE A 256 -17.57 -0.93 -13.61
N PRO A 257 -16.50 -0.71 -14.39
CA PRO A 257 -15.21 -0.26 -13.85
C PRO A 257 -15.25 1.23 -13.51
N ALA A 258 -14.43 1.65 -12.55
CA ALA A 258 -14.15 3.07 -12.35
C ALA A 258 -13.39 3.66 -13.56
N PRO A 259 -13.57 4.96 -13.86
CA PRO A 259 -12.70 5.67 -14.79
C PRO A 259 -11.23 5.56 -14.37
N LYS A 260 -10.32 5.49 -15.36
CA LYS A 260 -8.89 5.39 -15.07
C LYS A 260 -8.41 6.59 -14.23
N GLY A 261 -7.72 6.32 -13.14
CA GLY A 261 -7.19 7.35 -12.24
C GLY A 261 -8.21 7.94 -11.25
N PHE A 262 -9.51 7.61 -11.39
CA PHE A 262 -10.58 8.21 -10.58
C PHE A 262 -10.29 8.18 -9.08
N TYR A 263 -9.91 7.06 -8.49
CA TYR A 263 -9.68 6.98 -7.04
C TYR A 263 -8.42 7.71 -6.58
N GLN A 264 -7.43 7.90 -7.45
CA GLN A 264 -6.26 8.74 -7.15
C GLN A 264 -6.71 10.19 -6.99
N ASP A 265 -7.49 10.70 -7.93
CA ASP A 265 -8.01 12.06 -7.90
C ASP A 265 -9.04 12.24 -6.78
N PHE A 266 -9.92 11.25 -6.59
CA PHE A 266 -10.96 11.26 -5.57
C PHE A 266 -10.41 11.48 -4.16
N PHE A 267 -9.31 10.81 -3.81
CA PHE A 267 -8.72 10.93 -2.48
C PHE A 267 -7.61 11.97 -2.38
N ASN A 268 -7.22 12.60 -3.49
CA ASN A 268 -6.07 13.49 -3.53
C ASN A 268 -6.21 14.73 -2.65
N ASN A 269 -7.42 15.26 -2.53
CA ASN A 269 -7.67 16.54 -1.86
C ASN A 269 -8.47 16.41 -0.57
N ILE A 270 -8.61 15.21 -0.01
CA ILE A 270 -9.35 14.97 1.23
C ILE A 270 -8.54 14.15 2.23
N ILE A 271 -8.83 14.34 3.50
CA ILE A 271 -8.50 13.38 4.55
C ILE A 271 -9.65 12.38 4.65
N GLY A 272 -9.30 11.08 4.78
CA GLY A 272 -10.29 10.03 5.01
C GLY A 272 -11.06 9.62 3.76
N VAL A 273 -12.38 9.61 3.84
CA VAL A 273 -13.25 8.86 2.92
C VAL A 273 -14.49 9.64 2.45
N THR A 274 -14.63 10.90 2.84
CA THR A 274 -15.87 11.68 2.59
C THR A 274 -15.58 13.00 1.89
N HIS A 275 -16.25 13.25 0.78
CA HIS A 275 -16.43 14.58 0.22
C HIS A 275 -17.68 15.25 0.81
N GLU A 276 -17.60 16.51 1.16
CA GLU A 276 -18.75 17.28 1.60
C GLU A 276 -19.39 18.01 0.42
N LYS A 277 -20.71 17.97 0.37
CA LYS A 277 -21.45 18.61 -0.74
C LYS A 277 -21.17 20.12 -0.80
N GLY A 278 -20.61 20.55 -1.93
CA GLY A 278 -20.30 21.95 -2.17
C GLY A 278 -18.97 22.43 -1.57
N ALA A 279 -18.23 21.59 -0.87
CA ALA A 279 -16.88 21.92 -0.44
C ALA A 279 -15.95 22.07 -1.65
N LYS A 280 -14.95 22.92 -1.51
CA LYS A 280 -13.92 23.19 -2.52
C LYS A 280 -12.56 23.04 -1.89
N VAL A 281 -11.56 22.78 -2.72
CA VAL A 281 -10.17 22.80 -2.28
C VAL A 281 -9.78 24.21 -1.89
N GLU A 282 -9.30 24.38 -0.67
CA GLU A 282 -8.91 25.64 -0.06
C GLU A 282 -7.54 25.53 0.59
N GLU A 283 -6.89 26.67 0.83
CA GLU A 283 -5.70 26.73 1.68
C GLU A 283 -6.12 26.78 3.15
N VAL A 284 -5.73 25.75 3.90
CA VAL A 284 -5.96 25.67 5.34
C VAL A 284 -4.65 25.93 6.06
N ILE A 285 -4.63 26.97 6.91
CA ILE A 285 -3.48 27.30 7.77
C ILE A 285 -3.81 26.87 9.19
N ILE A 286 -2.96 26.03 9.75
CA ILE A 286 -3.07 25.51 11.11
C ILE A 286 -1.85 25.96 11.90
N ARG A 287 -2.08 26.61 13.03
CA ARG A 287 -1.10 27.02 14.01
C ARG A 287 -0.94 25.93 15.07
N THR A 288 0.29 25.60 15.40
CA THR A 288 0.66 24.68 16.47
C THR A 288 1.12 25.48 17.69
N LYS A 289 0.68 25.09 18.87
CA LYS A 289 0.92 25.85 20.12
C LYS A 289 2.12 25.33 20.93
N THR A 290 2.69 24.19 20.56
CA THR A 290 3.87 23.61 21.20
C THR A 290 4.88 23.12 20.17
N GLU A 291 6.18 23.16 20.52
CA GLU A 291 7.24 22.64 19.67
C GLU A 291 7.07 21.13 19.38
N TYR A 292 6.66 20.36 20.39
CA TYR A 292 6.35 18.94 20.23
C TYR A 292 5.26 18.71 19.18
N GLN A 293 4.17 19.46 19.26
CA GLN A 293 3.06 19.29 18.32
C GLN A 293 3.46 19.73 16.91
N HIS A 294 4.28 20.77 16.80
CA HIS A 294 4.81 21.21 15.50
C HIS A 294 5.68 20.13 14.87
N GLY A 295 6.66 19.60 15.61
CA GLY A 295 7.52 18.49 15.18
C GLY A 295 6.74 17.25 14.81
N LEU A 296 5.66 16.92 15.57
CA LEU A 296 4.80 15.79 15.25
C LEU A 296 4.09 15.98 13.89
N LEU A 297 3.57 17.17 13.60
CA LEU A 297 2.95 17.44 12.30
C LEU A 297 3.96 17.42 11.14
N LEU A 298 5.22 17.78 11.37
CA LEU A 298 6.27 17.68 10.33
C LEU A 298 6.65 16.22 10.04
N THR A 299 6.69 15.37 11.06
CA THR A 299 7.06 13.95 10.92
C THR A 299 5.87 13.05 10.56
N LYS A 300 4.64 13.46 10.92
CA LYS A 300 3.38 12.77 10.62
C LYS A 300 2.37 13.78 10.06
N PRO A 301 2.52 14.19 8.78
CA PRO A 301 1.64 15.18 8.18
C PRO A 301 0.16 14.74 8.18
N LEU A 302 -0.73 15.69 8.33
CA LEU A 302 -2.18 15.45 8.24
C LEU A 302 -2.60 15.06 6.82
N HIS A 303 -1.89 15.62 5.82
CA HIS A 303 -2.15 15.40 4.40
C HIS A 303 -0.86 15.59 3.59
N HIS A 304 -0.73 14.92 2.45
CA HIS A 304 0.47 15.00 1.60
C HIS A 304 0.79 16.40 1.06
N SER A 305 -0.22 17.28 0.95
CA SER A 305 -0.04 18.68 0.54
C SER A 305 0.51 19.57 1.66
N GLN A 306 0.68 19.05 2.88
CA GLN A 306 1.14 19.85 4.01
C GLN A 306 2.54 20.38 3.78
N LYS A 307 2.71 21.68 4.08
CA LYS A 307 4.01 22.36 4.07
C LYS A 307 4.14 23.21 5.32
N GLU A 308 5.32 23.26 5.90
CA GLU A 308 5.66 24.24 6.92
C GLU A 308 5.67 25.63 6.27
N THR A 309 4.99 26.59 6.88
CA THR A 309 4.96 27.99 6.44
C THR A 309 5.63 28.91 7.43
N LEU A 310 5.69 28.49 8.70
CA LEU A 310 6.38 29.18 9.77
C LEU A 310 6.96 28.15 10.74
N ALA A 311 8.27 28.17 10.92
CA ALA A 311 8.94 27.32 11.89
C ALA A 311 8.49 27.70 13.31
N PHE A 312 8.49 26.69 14.21
CA PHE A 312 8.13 26.95 15.60
C PHE A 312 9.16 27.90 16.25
N GLY A 313 8.67 28.95 16.90
CA GLY A 313 9.52 29.95 17.56
C GLY A 313 8.69 31.01 18.30
N GLU A 314 9.41 32.00 18.84
CA GLU A 314 8.84 33.15 19.53
C GLU A 314 8.39 34.22 18.53
N HIS A 315 7.16 34.70 18.69
CA HIS A 315 6.53 35.77 17.89
C HIS A 315 5.90 36.80 18.81
N GLU A 316 5.42 37.94 18.27
CA GLU A 316 4.85 39.04 19.06
C GLU A 316 3.66 38.61 19.95
N ASP A 317 2.88 37.62 19.49
CA ASP A 317 1.68 37.12 20.15
C ASP A 317 1.86 35.74 20.81
N GLY A 318 3.10 35.26 20.98
CA GLY A 318 3.46 34.02 21.68
C GLY A 318 4.28 33.06 20.87
N ASN A 319 4.50 31.87 21.44
CA ASN A 319 5.28 30.82 20.79
C ASN A 319 4.35 29.94 19.93
N TYR A 320 4.64 29.82 18.65
CA TYR A 320 3.91 28.94 17.73
C TYR A 320 4.69 28.66 16.44
N GLY A 321 4.21 27.69 15.67
CA GLY A 321 4.60 27.45 14.29
C GLY A 321 3.35 27.27 13.43
N GLU A 322 3.47 27.30 12.10
CA GLU A 322 2.34 27.15 11.19
C GLU A 322 2.62 26.17 10.07
N VAL A 323 1.61 25.37 9.74
CA VAL A 323 1.58 24.51 8.58
C VAL A 323 0.39 24.87 7.69
N ARG A 324 0.60 24.72 6.39
CA ARG A 324 -0.42 24.96 5.37
C ARG A 324 -0.77 23.66 4.66
N LEU A 325 -2.05 23.43 4.43
CA LEU A 325 -2.58 22.34 3.60
C LEU A 325 -3.38 22.93 2.44
N THR A 326 -3.32 22.27 1.29
CA THR A 326 -4.23 22.53 0.16
C THR A 326 -5.19 21.35 0.10
N ILE A 327 -6.43 21.54 0.59
CA ILE A 327 -7.33 20.44 0.88
C ILE A 327 -8.80 20.90 0.84
N GLU A 328 -9.72 20.00 0.57
CA GLU A 328 -11.15 20.19 0.79
C GLU A 328 -11.45 19.98 2.28
N PRO A 329 -11.87 21.03 3.02
CA PRO A 329 -12.24 20.88 4.42
C PRO A 329 -13.46 19.98 4.57
N ASN A 330 -13.29 18.86 5.26
CA ASN A 330 -14.34 17.90 5.50
C ASN A 330 -14.43 17.52 7.00
N ARG A 331 -15.39 16.68 7.36
CA ARG A 331 -15.57 16.24 8.75
C ARG A 331 -14.35 15.50 9.31
N GLU A 332 -13.62 14.79 8.47
CA GLU A 332 -12.43 14.05 8.87
C GLU A 332 -11.28 14.99 9.22
N LEU A 333 -11.11 16.09 8.48
CA LEU A 333 -10.16 17.15 8.83
C LEU A 333 -10.55 17.82 10.16
N ARG A 334 -11.84 18.15 10.34
CA ARG A 334 -12.32 18.72 11.63
C ARG A 334 -12.06 17.76 12.78
N GLY A 335 -12.37 16.48 12.59
CA GLY A 335 -12.09 15.45 13.59
C GLY A 335 -10.61 15.34 13.94
N ARG A 336 -9.73 15.42 12.94
CA ARG A 336 -8.27 15.41 13.15
C ARG A 336 -7.79 16.64 13.91
N ILE A 337 -8.30 17.84 13.61
CA ILE A 337 -7.96 19.06 14.34
C ILE A 337 -8.40 18.95 15.81
N LEU A 338 -9.64 18.53 16.03
CA LEU A 338 -10.20 18.39 17.38
C LEU A 338 -9.50 17.30 18.22
N LEU A 339 -8.94 16.27 17.59
CA LEU A 339 -8.16 15.23 18.27
C LEU A 339 -6.93 15.80 19.01
N TYR A 340 -6.34 16.85 18.48
CA TYR A 340 -5.17 17.51 19.09
C TYR A 340 -5.55 18.58 20.13
N GLY A 341 -6.85 18.82 20.35
CA GLY A 341 -7.37 19.73 21.37
C GLY A 341 -6.83 21.15 21.21
N GLU A 342 -6.37 21.71 22.31
CA GLU A 342 -5.85 23.09 22.38
C GLU A 342 -4.53 23.32 21.64
N ASN A 343 -3.86 22.25 21.22
CA ASN A 343 -2.54 22.35 20.59
C ASN A 343 -2.60 22.76 19.13
N LEU A 344 -3.79 22.70 18.49
CA LEU A 344 -4.00 23.14 17.11
C LEU A 344 -5.06 24.24 17.03
N GLU A 345 -4.76 25.27 16.26
CA GLU A 345 -5.67 26.36 15.98
C GLU A 345 -5.79 26.58 14.47
N VAL A 346 -7.02 26.60 13.94
CA VAL A 346 -7.28 26.98 12.55
C VAL A 346 -7.16 28.50 12.42
N ILE A 347 -6.24 28.98 11.59
CA ILE A 347 -6.07 30.39 11.27
C ILE A 347 -6.89 30.75 10.02
N SER A 348 -6.87 29.89 9.00
CA SER A 348 -7.58 30.07 7.73
C SER A 348 -8.04 28.70 7.21
N PRO A 349 -9.16 28.60 6.47
CA PRO A 349 -10.12 29.69 6.17
C PRO A 349 -11.06 30.01 7.36
N GLN A 350 -11.64 31.18 7.35
CA GLN A 350 -12.54 31.61 8.42
C GLN A 350 -13.77 30.71 8.58
N SER A 351 -14.28 30.16 7.47
CA SER A 351 -15.39 29.19 7.46
C SER A 351 -15.08 27.95 8.29
N LEU A 352 -13.90 27.35 8.15
CA LEU A 352 -13.46 26.19 8.93
C LEU A 352 -13.22 26.57 10.40
N ARG A 353 -12.60 27.74 10.64
CA ARG A 353 -12.40 28.26 12.00
C ARG A 353 -13.72 28.40 12.76
N GLU A 354 -14.75 28.96 12.15
CA GLU A 354 -16.07 29.10 12.78
C GLU A 354 -16.75 27.75 13.02
N GLN A 355 -16.60 26.78 12.10
CA GLN A 355 -17.13 25.45 12.32
C GLN A 355 -16.48 24.78 13.54
N ILE A 356 -15.16 24.86 13.69
CA ILE A 356 -14.44 24.30 14.86
C ILE A 356 -14.92 25.03 16.14
N LYS A 357 -14.99 26.33 16.12
CA LYS A 357 -15.48 27.15 17.25
C LYS A 357 -16.88 26.74 17.69
N ASP A 358 -17.79 26.51 16.75
CA ASP A 358 -19.16 26.08 17.05
C ASP A 358 -19.23 24.68 17.66
N ILE A 359 -18.37 23.76 17.20
CA ILE A 359 -18.24 22.43 17.79
C ILE A 359 -17.75 22.53 19.24
N LEU A 360 -16.70 23.32 19.48
CA LEU A 360 -16.13 23.52 20.82
C LEU A 360 -17.13 24.18 21.78
N LYS A 361 -17.92 25.16 21.33
CA LYS A 361 -19.00 25.75 22.13
C LYS A 361 -20.06 24.73 22.55
N LYS A 362 -20.50 23.90 21.58
CA LYS A 362 -21.46 22.81 21.89
C LYS A 362 -20.91 21.80 22.86
N GLN A 363 -19.62 21.43 22.72
CA GLN A 363 -18.95 20.55 23.67
C GLN A 363 -18.87 21.21 25.06
N LEU A 364 -18.45 22.45 25.16
CA LEU A 364 -18.33 23.15 26.43
C LEU A 364 -19.68 23.18 27.18
N ILE A 365 -20.80 23.47 26.48
CA ILE A 365 -22.14 23.42 27.06
C ILE A 365 -22.44 22.04 27.66
N GLN A 366 -22.08 20.94 26.98
CA GLN A 366 -22.32 19.58 27.48
C GLN A 366 -21.55 19.26 28.78
N TYR A 367 -20.38 19.86 28.99
CA TYR A 367 -19.56 19.69 30.19
C TYR A 367 -19.85 20.73 31.28
N SER A 368 -20.50 21.87 30.95
CA SER A 368 -20.83 22.91 31.89
C SER A 368 -22.18 22.73 32.58
N ASP A 369 -22.99 21.75 32.15
CA ASP A 369 -24.33 21.54 32.69
C ASP A 369 -24.25 20.67 33.98
N GLU A 370 -24.10 21.34 35.14
CA GLU A 370 -24.06 20.72 36.47
C GLU A 370 -25.40 20.07 36.87
N SER A 371 -26.47 20.27 36.10
CA SER A 371 -27.84 19.83 36.42
C SER A 371 -28.16 18.41 35.95
N LYS A 372 -27.24 17.72 35.21
CA LYS A 372 -27.47 16.32 34.83
C LYS A 372 -27.16 15.39 35.98
N PRO A 373 -28.11 14.53 36.42
CA PRO A 373 -27.84 13.53 37.44
C PRO A 373 -26.73 12.59 36.99
N LYS A 374 -25.84 12.27 37.97
CA LYS A 374 -24.72 11.33 37.79
C LYS A 374 -25.23 9.92 37.51
#